data_0b8c8a3aa27529178ade1a0bff4af4fe
#
_entry.id   0b8c8a3aa27529178ade1a0bff4af4fe
#
_cell.length_a   1.000
_cell.length_b   1.000
_cell.length_c   1.000
_cell.angle_alpha   90.00
_cell.angle_beta   90.00
_cell.angle_gamma   90.00
#
_symmetry.space_group_name_H-M   'P 1'
#
loop_
_entity.id
_entity.type
_entity.pdbx_description
1 polymer ?
#
loop_
_entity_poly.entity_id
_entity_poly.type
_entity_poly.pdbx_seq_one_letter_code
_entity_poly.pdbx_strand_id
1 'polypeptide(L)'
;MTYNLNDIDIKVFKLSSGEEVISLVSSVDGDEYKLEFPLEVHKQVRQSTHAFAFSDWQPLGRPDLDVTLSKTHVISVAVAEDEVKERYIRMCLQLKNHYDDVDEDEDVSVSDEQLEEFMTDVAKAKIYH
;
A
#
# COMPACT_ATOMS: atom_id res chain seq x y z
N MET A 1 -19.92 7.88 6.91
CA MET A 1 -19.88 7.02 5.72
C MET A 1 -18.82 5.97 5.87
N THR A 2 -19.20 4.74 5.82
CA THR A 2 -18.27 3.63 5.98
C THR A 2 -17.82 3.14 4.63
N TYR A 3 -16.50 3.09 4.43
CA TYR A 3 -15.94 2.52 3.24
C TYR A 3 -15.77 1.03 3.41
N ASN A 4 -16.11 0.33 2.37
CA ASN A 4 -15.85 -1.09 2.30
C ASN A 4 -14.44 -1.28 1.77
N LEU A 5 -13.58 -1.92 2.56
CA LEU A 5 -12.21 -2.20 2.16
C LEU A 5 -12.14 -3.04 0.88
N ASN A 6 -13.21 -3.76 0.57
CA ASN A 6 -13.27 -4.55 -0.66
C ASN A 6 -13.30 -3.70 -1.92
N ASP A 7 -13.65 -2.42 -1.80
CA ASP A 7 -13.67 -1.51 -2.95
C ASP A 7 -12.29 -0.95 -3.29
N ILE A 8 -11.30 -1.22 -2.47
CA ILE A 8 -9.93 -0.74 -2.66
C ILE A 8 -9.05 -1.89 -3.11
N ASP A 9 -8.38 -1.70 -4.24
CA ASP A 9 -7.54 -2.74 -4.82
C ASP A 9 -6.14 -2.71 -4.21
N ILE A 10 -5.97 -3.46 -3.12
CA ILE A 10 -4.69 -3.62 -2.45
C ILE A 10 -4.28 -5.08 -2.58
N LYS A 11 -3.13 -5.29 -3.20
CA LYS A 11 -2.64 -6.64 -3.47
C LYS A 11 -1.29 -6.87 -2.86
N VAL A 12 -1.03 -8.12 -2.52
CA VAL A 12 0.27 -8.60 -2.06
C VAL A 12 0.90 -9.39 -3.18
N PHE A 13 2.09 -8.97 -3.57
CA PHE A 13 2.85 -9.60 -4.65
C PHE A 13 4.02 -10.37 -4.04
N LYS A 14 4.20 -11.61 -4.46
CA LYS A 14 5.41 -12.35 -4.15
C LYS A 14 6.31 -12.30 -5.37
N LEU A 15 7.52 -11.81 -5.19
CA LEU A 15 8.44 -11.60 -6.29
C LEU A 15 9.44 -12.76 -6.40
N SER A 16 10.00 -12.92 -7.59
CA SER A 16 11.01 -13.96 -7.85
C SER A 16 12.27 -13.81 -7.00
N SER A 17 12.53 -12.60 -6.50
CA SER A 17 13.64 -12.34 -5.57
C SER A 17 13.37 -12.87 -4.16
N GLY A 18 12.14 -13.28 -3.86
CA GLY A 18 11.74 -13.70 -2.51
C GLY A 18 11.08 -12.58 -1.69
N GLU A 19 11.13 -11.36 -2.18
CA GLU A 19 10.47 -10.25 -1.50
C GLU A 19 8.95 -10.33 -1.64
N GLU A 20 8.26 -9.85 -0.62
CA GLU A 20 6.82 -9.63 -0.71
C GLU A 20 6.54 -8.14 -0.65
N VAL A 21 5.70 -7.66 -1.57
CA VAL A 21 5.37 -6.24 -1.70
C VAL A 21 3.86 -6.10 -1.62
N ILE A 22 3.39 -5.18 -0.79
CA ILE A 22 1.98 -4.81 -0.72
C ILE A 22 1.82 -3.43 -1.36
N SER A 23 0.77 -3.25 -2.13
CA SER A 23 0.59 -1.98 -2.85
C SER A 23 -0.85 -1.76 -3.27
N LEU A 24 -1.20 -0.48 -3.37
CA LEU A 24 -2.34 -0.08 -4.18
C LEU A 24 -2.01 -0.33 -5.65
N VAL A 25 -2.98 -0.85 -6.39
CA VAL A 25 -2.83 -1.08 -7.82
C VAL A 25 -3.67 -0.05 -8.56
N SER A 26 -3.03 0.89 -9.24
CA SER A 26 -3.74 1.93 -9.97
C SER A 26 -4.20 1.45 -11.34
N SER A 27 -3.41 0.60 -11.99
CA SER A 27 -3.81 0.00 -13.26
C SER A 27 -2.97 -1.23 -13.57
N VAL A 28 -3.44 -2.03 -14.51
CA VAL A 28 -2.73 -3.19 -15.02
C VAL A 28 -2.63 -3.02 -16.53
N ASP A 29 -1.42 -2.86 -17.03
CA ASP A 29 -1.16 -2.68 -18.46
C ASP A 29 -0.33 -3.85 -18.98
N GLY A 30 -0.94 -4.69 -19.82
CA GLY A 30 -0.19 -5.77 -20.49
C GLY A 30 0.74 -6.52 -19.55
N ASP A 31 2.02 -6.21 -19.63
CA ASP A 31 3.07 -6.91 -18.87
C ASP A 31 3.47 -6.19 -17.58
N GLU A 32 2.76 -5.14 -17.19
CA GLU A 32 3.15 -4.32 -16.05
C GLU A 32 1.99 -4.00 -15.13
N TYR A 33 2.30 -3.88 -13.84
CA TYR A 33 1.40 -3.30 -12.84
C TYR A 33 1.85 -1.88 -12.55
N LYS A 34 0.89 -0.96 -12.48
CA LYS A 34 1.13 0.39 -11.99
C LYS A 34 0.75 0.44 -10.52
N LEU A 35 1.70 0.73 -9.68
CA LEU A 35 1.55 0.68 -8.23
C LEU A 35 1.65 2.07 -7.62
N GLU A 36 0.93 2.29 -6.53
CA GLU A 36 1.08 3.46 -5.68
C GLU A 36 1.40 2.98 -4.26
N PHE A 37 2.38 3.59 -3.64
CA PHE A 37 2.84 3.25 -2.28
C PHE A 37 3.20 1.77 -2.12
N PRO A 38 4.10 1.24 -2.95
CA PRO A 38 4.55 -0.13 -2.74
C PRO A 38 5.44 -0.22 -1.51
N LEU A 39 5.10 -1.13 -0.61
CA LEU A 39 5.85 -1.36 0.62
C LEU A 39 6.29 -2.81 0.69
N GLU A 40 7.48 -3.03 1.22
CA GLU A 40 7.96 -4.38 1.46
C GLU A 40 7.36 -4.93 2.74
N VAL A 41 6.90 -6.18 2.70
CA VAL A 41 6.29 -6.85 3.85
C VAL A 41 7.34 -7.71 4.53
N HIS A 42 7.53 -7.49 5.82
CA HIS A 42 8.42 -8.29 6.66
C HIS A 42 7.58 -9.08 7.64
N LYS A 43 7.71 -10.39 7.59
CA LYS A 43 6.98 -11.27 8.49
C LYS A 43 7.92 -11.77 9.57
N GLN A 44 7.42 -11.79 10.80
CA GLN A 44 8.11 -12.38 11.93
C GLN A 44 7.21 -13.41 12.58
N VAL A 45 7.75 -14.61 12.77
CA VAL A 45 7.05 -15.65 13.49
C VAL A 45 7.72 -15.78 14.84
N ARG A 46 7.00 -15.43 15.91
CA ARG A 46 7.48 -15.60 17.28
C ARG A 46 6.53 -16.54 18.00
N GLN A 47 7.05 -17.72 18.36
CA GLN A 47 6.26 -18.76 19.02
C GLN A 47 5.06 -19.11 18.15
N SER A 48 3.84 -18.85 18.62
CA SER A 48 2.62 -19.14 17.86
C SER A 48 1.98 -17.89 17.27
N THR A 49 2.64 -16.71 17.38
CA THR A 49 2.10 -15.46 16.87
C THR A 49 2.80 -15.04 15.59
N HIS A 50 2.01 -14.59 14.64
CA HIS A 50 2.51 -14.01 13.39
C HIS A 50 2.43 -12.49 13.47
N ALA A 51 3.56 -11.83 13.34
CA ALA A 51 3.63 -10.39 13.26
C ALA A 51 4.14 -9.99 11.88
N PHE A 52 3.71 -8.83 11.40
CA PHE A 52 4.22 -8.31 10.15
C PHE A 52 4.46 -6.80 10.27
N ALA A 53 5.37 -6.30 9.47
CA ALA A 53 5.70 -4.88 9.40
C ALA A 53 5.93 -4.50 7.95
N PHE A 54 5.81 -3.20 7.66
CA PHE A 54 6.05 -2.66 6.33
C PHE A 54 7.25 -1.75 6.37
N SER A 55 8.02 -1.76 5.27
CA SER A 55 9.10 -0.80 5.06
C SER A 55 9.07 -0.32 3.62
N ASP A 56 9.76 0.77 3.34
CA ASP A 56 9.85 1.27 1.97
C ASP A 56 10.51 0.23 1.08
N TRP A 57 9.85 -0.11 -0.01
CA TRP A 57 10.42 -1.03 -0.98
C TRP A 57 11.54 -0.38 -1.79
N GLN A 58 11.34 0.89 -2.15
CA GLN A 58 12.36 1.68 -2.86
C GLN A 58 12.61 2.96 -2.08
N PRO A 59 13.50 2.92 -1.07
CA PRO A 59 13.66 4.05 -0.14
C PRO A 59 14.18 5.33 -0.80
N LEU A 60 14.81 5.24 -1.96
CA LEU A 60 15.27 6.42 -2.68
C LEU A 60 14.27 6.90 -3.73
N GLY A 61 13.15 6.20 -3.88
CA GLY A 61 12.09 6.59 -4.81
C GLY A 61 10.98 7.35 -4.12
N ARG A 62 10.06 7.87 -4.93
CA ARG A 62 8.84 8.55 -4.46
C ARG A 62 7.69 7.56 -4.51
N PRO A 63 7.29 6.95 -3.39
CA PRO A 63 6.22 5.94 -3.40
C PRO A 63 4.84 6.53 -3.70
N ASP A 64 4.67 7.86 -3.53
CA ASP A 64 3.42 8.54 -3.85
C ASP A 64 3.21 8.75 -5.35
N LEU A 65 4.26 8.50 -6.15
CA LEU A 65 4.18 8.54 -7.60
C LEU A 65 4.09 7.11 -8.14
N ASP A 66 3.70 6.98 -9.41
CA ASP A 66 3.54 5.68 -10.02
C ASP A 66 4.84 4.88 -10.04
N VAL A 67 4.77 3.66 -9.55
CA VAL A 67 5.86 2.71 -9.59
C VAL A 67 5.43 1.56 -10.49
N THR A 68 6.28 1.18 -11.42
CA THR A 68 5.98 0.11 -12.36
C THR A 68 6.61 -1.20 -11.92
N LEU A 69 5.80 -2.25 -11.85
CA LEU A 69 6.27 -3.61 -11.53
C LEU A 69 6.03 -4.51 -12.74
N SER A 70 7.10 -5.12 -13.23
CA SER A 70 6.99 -6.06 -14.34
C SER A 70 6.38 -7.38 -13.88
N LYS A 71 5.40 -7.88 -14.62
CA LYS A 71 4.77 -9.17 -14.32
C LYS A 71 5.73 -10.34 -14.40
N THR A 72 6.83 -10.21 -15.13
CA THR A 72 7.83 -11.29 -15.26
C THR A 72 8.51 -11.60 -13.94
N HIS A 73 8.50 -10.67 -12.98
CA HIS A 73 9.12 -10.87 -11.67
C HIS A 73 8.11 -11.26 -10.60
N VAL A 74 6.85 -11.42 -10.96
CA VAL A 74 5.79 -11.75 -10.01
C VAL A 74 5.51 -13.25 -10.05
N ILE A 75 5.68 -13.91 -8.91
CA ILE A 75 5.36 -15.33 -8.76
C ILE A 75 3.87 -15.51 -8.46
N SER A 76 3.35 -14.70 -7.55
CA SER A 76 1.95 -14.79 -7.17
C SER A 76 1.41 -13.44 -6.74
N VAL A 77 0.11 -13.27 -6.90
CA VAL A 77 -0.63 -12.07 -6.51
C VAL A 77 -1.82 -12.51 -5.70
N ALA A 78 -2.02 -11.89 -4.54
CA ALA A 78 -3.17 -12.17 -3.69
C ALA A 78 -3.80 -10.87 -3.23
N VAL A 79 -5.12 -10.90 -3.04
CA VAL A 79 -5.82 -9.77 -2.41
C VAL A 79 -5.47 -9.76 -0.93
N ALA A 80 -5.10 -8.60 -0.40
CA ALA A 80 -4.74 -8.49 1.00
C ALA A 80 -5.96 -8.71 1.90
N GLU A 81 -5.74 -9.29 3.07
CA GLU A 81 -6.77 -9.44 4.08
C GLU A 81 -7.16 -8.07 4.64
N ASP A 82 -8.39 -7.93 5.13
CA ASP A 82 -8.93 -6.64 5.58
C ASP A 82 -8.07 -6.00 6.67
N GLU A 83 -7.61 -6.77 7.63
CA GLU A 83 -6.73 -6.27 8.68
C GLU A 83 -5.42 -5.74 8.12
N VAL A 84 -4.87 -6.43 7.15
CA VAL A 84 -3.64 -6.02 6.48
C VAL A 84 -3.87 -4.76 5.65
N LYS A 85 -4.98 -4.69 4.93
CA LYS A 85 -5.36 -3.48 4.17
C LYS A 85 -5.44 -2.26 5.06
N GLU A 86 -6.09 -2.41 6.21
CA GLU A 86 -6.27 -1.30 7.13
C GLU A 86 -4.93 -0.75 7.62
N ARG A 87 -4.03 -1.64 8.04
CA ARG A 87 -2.71 -1.23 8.49
C ARG A 87 -1.89 -0.61 7.36
N TYR A 88 -2.01 -1.16 6.17
CA TYR A 88 -1.33 -0.63 4.99
C TYR A 88 -1.82 0.79 4.66
N ILE A 89 -3.14 1.01 4.69
CA ILE A 89 -3.70 2.33 4.38
C ILE A 89 -3.24 3.37 5.39
N ARG A 90 -3.17 3.01 6.68
CA ARG A 90 -2.66 3.92 7.70
C ARG A 90 -1.20 4.30 7.44
N MET A 91 -0.39 3.36 7.01
CA MET A 91 1.00 3.64 6.64
C MET A 91 1.05 4.55 5.40
N CYS A 92 0.21 4.31 4.40
CA CYS A 92 0.14 5.16 3.21
C CYS A 92 -0.19 6.61 3.55
N LEU A 93 -1.12 6.81 4.48
CA LEU A 93 -1.46 8.16 4.93
C LEU A 93 -0.30 8.86 5.61
N GLN A 94 0.44 8.13 6.43
CA GLN A 94 1.62 8.70 7.06
C GLN A 94 2.66 9.10 6.03
N LEU A 95 2.89 8.27 5.02
CA LEU A 95 3.82 8.58 3.94
C LEU A 95 3.35 9.74 3.10
N LYS A 96 2.06 9.77 2.77
CA LYS A 96 1.49 10.88 2.01
C LYS A 96 1.68 12.20 2.75
N ASN A 97 1.39 12.22 4.05
CA ASN A 97 1.57 13.40 4.86
C ASN A 97 3.04 13.84 4.92
N HIS A 98 3.95 12.89 4.92
CA HIS A 98 5.37 13.18 4.90
C HIS A 98 5.79 13.89 3.61
N TYR A 99 5.23 13.51 2.47
CA TYR A 99 5.57 14.12 1.18
C TYR A 99 4.81 15.40 0.91
N ASP A 100 3.58 15.53 1.41
CA ASP A 100 2.74 16.69 1.15
C ASP A 100 2.97 17.82 2.14
N ASP A 101 3.38 17.50 3.36
CA ASP A 101 3.52 18.45 4.43
C ASP A 101 4.96 18.50 4.91
N VAL A 102 5.50 19.73 4.90
CA VAL A 102 6.89 19.96 5.26
C VAL A 102 7.04 20.29 6.74
N ASP A 103 5.95 20.44 7.46
CA ASP A 103 5.98 20.71 8.89
C ASP A 103 6.24 19.43 9.67
N GLU A 104 7.48 19.28 10.01
CA GLU A 104 8.03 18.04 10.55
C GLU A 104 7.83 17.87 12.04
N ASP A 105 7.21 18.83 12.69
CA ASP A 105 7.24 18.90 14.15
C ASP A 105 6.08 18.21 14.82
N GLU A 106 5.19 17.57 14.08
CA GLU A 106 4.05 16.93 14.69
C GLU A 106 4.04 15.43 14.50
N ASP A 107 3.80 14.75 15.60
CA ASP A 107 3.43 13.35 15.56
C ASP A 107 2.25 13.20 14.63
N VAL A 108 2.50 12.58 13.49
CA VAL A 108 1.45 12.37 12.52
C VAL A 108 0.61 11.19 13.00
N SER A 109 -0.33 11.46 13.88
CA SER A 109 -1.36 10.50 14.18
C SER A 109 -2.43 10.62 13.10
N VAL A 110 -2.68 9.51 12.41
CA VAL A 110 -3.72 9.47 11.39
C VAL A 110 -5.07 9.38 12.09
N SER A 111 -5.90 10.40 11.91
CA SER A 111 -7.25 10.37 12.44
C SER A 111 -8.14 9.50 11.55
N ASP A 112 -9.25 9.02 12.12
CA ASP A 112 -10.21 8.24 11.34
C ASP A 112 -10.80 9.06 10.19
N GLU A 113 -10.94 10.36 10.38
CA GLU A 113 -11.43 11.27 9.36
C GLU A 113 -10.47 11.35 8.17
N GLN A 114 -9.17 11.44 8.42
CA GLN A 114 -8.17 11.43 7.36
C GLN A 114 -8.15 10.10 6.63
N LEU A 115 -8.34 9.02 7.35
CA LEU A 115 -8.39 7.69 6.77
C LEU A 115 -9.57 7.56 5.81
N GLU A 116 -10.76 8.02 6.23
CA GLU A 116 -11.95 7.99 5.38
C GLU A 116 -11.77 8.84 4.14
N GLU A 117 -11.20 10.02 4.28
CA GLU A 117 -10.94 10.92 3.17
C GLU A 117 -10.01 10.28 2.14
N PHE A 118 -8.94 9.66 2.63
CA PHE A 118 -8.00 8.97 1.76
C PHE A 118 -8.67 7.82 1.00
N MET A 119 -9.45 7.02 1.71
CA MET A 119 -10.18 5.90 1.11
C MET A 119 -11.19 6.39 0.08
N THR A 120 -11.83 7.53 0.32
CA THR A 120 -12.73 8.16 -0.65
C THR A 120 -11.99 8.50 -1.93
N ASP A 121 -10.85 9.14 -1.80
CA ASP A 121 -10.07 9.59 -2.95
C ASP A 121 -9.60 8.40 -3.78
N VAL A 122 -9.15 7.33 -3.14
CA VAL A 122 -8.74 6.11 -3.83
C VAL A 122 -9.91 5.46 -4.57
N ALA A 123 -11.07 5.37 -3.92
CA ALA A 123 -12.26 4.79 -4.53
C ALA A 123 -12.72 5.62 -5.74
N LYS A 124 -12.69 6.95 -5.63
CA LYS A 124 -13.06 7.83 -6.75
C LYS A 124 -12.12 7.67 -7.93
N ALA A 125 -10.82 7.61 -7.67
CA ALA A 125 -9.83 7.44 -8.73
C ALA A 125 -10.09 6.13 -9.49
N LYS A 126 -10.49 5.08 -8.79
CA LYS A 126 -10.77 3.80 -9.40
C LYS A 126 -12.04 3.82 -10.26
N ILE A 127 -13.03 4.61 -9.88
CA ILE A 127 -14.30 4.70 -10.64
C ILE A 127 -14.08 5.39 -11.98
N TYR A 128 -13.14 6.33 -12.07
CA TYR A 128 -12.90 7.10 -13.28
C TYR A 128 -11.85 6.49 -14.21
N HIS A 129 -11.36 5.35 -13.85
CA HIS A 129 -10.49 4.57 -14.70
C HIS A 129 -11.30 3.45 -15.37
#